data_30965e4d1430b75559353db8a74b6e8e
#
_entry.id   30965e4d1430b75559353db8a74b6e8e
#
_cell.length_a   1.000
_cell.length_b   1.000
_cell.length_c   1.000
_cell.angle_alpha   90.00
_cell.angle_beta   90.00
_cell.angle_gamma   90.00
#
_symmetry.space_group_name_H-M   'P 1'
#
loop_
_entity.id
_entity.type
_entity.pdbx_description
1 polymer ?
#
loop_
_entity_poly.entity_id
_entity_poly.type
_entity_poly.pdbx_seq_one_letter_code
_entity_poly.pdbx_strand_id
1 'polypeptide(L)'
;MKRVDGLRRTIFLIVTGLLIVGLVLPGCAGEPKPSPVLYIFEGGKINVGIAGELTSTVGTMQWAGAVLAQEEINHNGGVDIGGVRYIVELIPIETGEETVDPTGLTGVANLTATIDNVDFILGGSRAEAVRVYRDVAMQRGVIFISCGAGAEALQHSVVDDYAGYRFWFNGMPYNEYFSGQTVVRVLAAVATKLREEMGVPSGYALNATIVADNLPWAYSQVVIISQLLAGINVNLVRAPYWVDATGKTAEIQSVLTSIASLDPQFIIPVLSGNAGVVYNVLRASYVPNAMSVGINVMSQLKAPWGSGNLTRALPNGPACANEVVLDTWAEGLQQTEKTAGFLEAFMALTGEYPLSGAATYDTLLGLKAAIEAVAWYDADRGAGCAWADDIIKWFEDPANARVTTAGVSAYYPRPGTKAAGKPALTEAQVNSLYDLGSYNYTYTYDAKDWTMPAHTTHDLVYGPGRLSGIGAQWQWDEDAGQWKKVGVWPVYFGDEYNEALTDQYGCWNFAYNGTKSLVIPENVIHHHKP
;
A
#
# COMPACT_ATOMS: atom_id res chain seq x y z
N MET A 1 54.04 37.99 11.07
CA MET A 1 53.37 36.75 11.44
C MET A 1 52.84 36.74 12.88
N LYS A 2 52.26 37.83 13.38
CA LYS A 2 51.71 37.94 14.75
C LYS A 2 50.31 38.62 14.85
N ARG A 3 49.55 38.68 13.73
CA ARG A 3 48.20 39.33 13.71
C ARG A 3 47.03 38.38 13.32
N VAL A 4 47.27 37.09 13.07
CA VAL A 4 46.24 36.13 12.65
C VAL A 4 45.74 35.29 13.81
N ASP A 5 46.52 35.13 14.90
CA ASP A 5 46.12 34.26 16.03
C ASP A 5 45.09 34.91 16.98
N GLY A 6 45.01 36.26 17.01
CA GLY A 6 44.01 36.94 17.86
C GLY A 6 42.59 36.82 17.34
N LEU A 7 42.40 36.81 16.02
CA LEU A 7 41.05 36.76 15.43
C LEU A 7 40.45 35.36 15.53
N ARG A 8 41.25 34.29 15.45
CA ARG A 8 40.76 32.93 15.63
C ARG A 8 40.31 32.58 17.06
N ARG A 9 40.97 33.14 18.06
CA ARG A 9 40.57 32.96 19.47
C ARG A 9 39.30 33.71 19.81
N THR A 10 39.05 34.86 19.24
CA THR A 10 37.84 35.65 19.49
C THR A 10 36.62 35.02 18.83
N ILE A 11 36.78 34.46 17.61
CA ILE A 11 35.69 33.73 16.92
C ILE A 11 35.34 32.43 17.66
N PHE A 12 36.35 31.70 18.17
CA PHE A 12 36.12 30.47 18.91
C PHE A 12 35.39 30.70 20.26
N LEU A 13 35.68 31.79 20.94
CA LEU A 13 34.97 32.15 22.18
C LEU A 13 33.54 32.68 21.97
N ILE A 14 33.26 33.32 20.84
CA ILE A 14 31.89 33.75 20.49
C ILE A 14 31.03 32.55 20.08
N VAL A 15 31.57 31.59 19.33
CA VAL A 15 30.83 30.38 18.95
C VAL A 15 30.59 29.46 20.17
N THR A 16 31.57 29.34 21.08
CA THR A 16 31.41 28.55 22.31
C THR A 16 30.49 29.21 23.32
N GLY A 17 30.46 30.56 23.38
CA GLY A 17 29.53 31.31 24.23
C GLY A 17 28.08 31.23 23.77
N LEU A 18 27.80 31.16 22.47
CA LEU A 18 26.46 30.98 21.92
C LEU A 18 25.94 29.53 22.08
N LEU A 19 26.82 28.55 22.17
CA LEU A 19 26.45 27.13 22.41
C LEU A 19 26.16 26.82 23.88
N ILE A 20 26.62 27.64 24.83
CA ILE A 20 26.41 27.40 26.26
C ILE A 20 25.15 28.12 26.80
N VAL A 21 24.64 29.14 26.13
CA VAL A 21 23.39 29.81 26.53
C VAL A 21 22.12 29.05 26.10
N GLY A 22 22.25 28.06 25.21
CA GLY A 22 21.12 27.20 24.80
C GLY A 22 20.83 26.01 25.71
N LEU A 23 21.56 25.79 26.81
CA LEU A 23 21.52 24.54 27.60
C LEU A 23 21.02 24.69 29.05
N VAL A 24 20.38 25.79 29.43
CA VAL A 24 19.77 25.90 30.75
C VAL A 24 18.41 26.58 30.64
N LEU A 25 17.38 25.79 30.46
CA LEU A 25 16.06 25.95 31.08
C LEU A 25 15.27 24.63 30.93
N PRO A 26 15.20 23.77 31.94
CA PRO A 26 14.10 22.82 32.08
C PRO A 26 12.94 23.58 32.74
N GLY A 27 12.19 24.28 31.97
CA GLY A 27 10.91 24.84 32.40
C GLY A 27 9.80 24.07 31.71
N CYS A 28 8.84 23.58 32.46
CA CYS A 28 7.58 23.00 32.00
C CYS A 28 6.82 23.92 31.03
N ALA A 29 7.31 24.10 29.84
CA ALA A 29 6.51 24.55 28.71
C ALA A 29 5.91 23.27 28.12
N GLY A 30 4.61 23.05 28.31
CA GLY A 30 3.89 22.05 27.54
C GLY A 30 4.23 22.25 26.06
N GLU A 31 4.39 21.17 25.32
CA GLU A 31 4.66 21.23 23.89
C GLU A 31 3.74 22.28 23.26
N PRO A 32 4.29 23.21 22.45
CA PRO A 32 3.46 24.20 21.81
C PRO A 32 2.41 23.46 20.99
N LYS A 33 1.14 23.64 21.36
CA LYS A 33 0.04 23.07 20.55
C LYS A 33 0.22 23.61 19.14
N PRO A 34 0.31 22.73 18.13
CA PRO A 34 0.42 23.18 16.77
C PRO A 34 -0.74 24.11 16.44
N SER A 35 -0.45 25.22 15.78
CA SER A 35 -1.47 26.18 15.38
C SER A 35 -2.52 25.50 14.51
N PRO A 36 -3.81 25.78 14.69
CA PRO A 36 -4.84 25.21 13.84
C PRO A 36 -4.65 25.70 12.40
N VAL A 37 -4.72 24.77 11.43
CA VAL A 37 -4.64 25.08 10.00
C VAL A 37 -6.06 25.19 9.45
N LEU A 38 -6.38 26.33 8.82
CA LEU A 38 -7.65 26.56 8.14
C LEU A 38 -7.44 26.47 6.64
N TYR A 39 -8.10 25.53 5.99
CA TYR A 39 -8.23 25.48 4.53
C TYR A 39 -9.28 26.48 4.06
N ILE A 40 -8.99 27.20 2.97
CA ILE A 40 -9.90 28.17 2.33
C ILE A 40 -9.94 27.79 0.85
N PHE A 41 -11.07 27.24 0.40
CA PHE A 41 -11.27 26.79 -0.98
C PHE A 41 -11.73 27.96 -1.85
N GLU A 42 -10.80 28.55 -2.58
CA GLU A 42 -11.05 29.73 -3.40
C GLU A 42 -11.53 29.37 -4.82
N GLY A 43 -12.24 30.30 -5.43
CA GLY A 43 -12.63 30.20 -6.85
C GLY A 43 -13.57 29.04 -7.20
N GLY A 44 -14.26 28.46 -6.19
CA GLY A 44 -15.16 27.31 -6.41
C GLY A 44 -14.45 26.01 -6.75
N LYS A 45 -13.18 25.87 -6.35
CA LYS A 45 -12.33 24.72 -6.64
C LYS A 45 -11.72 24.13 -5.37
N ILE A 46 -11.45 22.84 -5.42
CA ILE A 46 -10.61 22.12 -4.49
C ILE A 46 -9.43 21.56 -5.28
N ASN A 47 -8.24 22.04 -5.00
CA ASN A 47 -7.03 21.70 -5.72
C ASN A 47 -6.33 20.50 -5.05
N VAL A 48 -6.24 19.40 -5.77
CA VAL A 48 -5.63 18.16 -5.26
C VAL A 48 -4.36 17.85 -6.03
N GLY A 49 -3.22 17.93 -5.36
CA GLY A 49 -1.94 17.54 -5.92
C GLY A 49 -1.83 16.02 -6.02
N ILE A 50 -1.42 15.52 -7.17
CA ILE A 50 -1.10 14.09 -7.36
C ILE A 50 0.41 13.97 -7.48
N ALA A 51 1.02 13.47 -6.40
CA ALA A 51 2.46 13.26 -6.29
C ALA A 51 2.84 11.87 -6.83
N GLY A 52 3.86 11.81 -7.69
CA GLY A 52 4.37 10.56 -8.26
C GLY A 52 5.30 10.82 -9.43
N GLU A 53 6.05 9.82 -9.87
CA GLU A 53 6.68 9.85 -11.19
C GLU A 53 5.60 9.51 -12.24
N LEU A 54 4.85 10.55 -12.67
CA LEU A 54 3.61 10.40 -13.43
C LEU A 54 3.79 9.76 -14.81
N THR A 55 5.03 9.64 -15.29
CA THR A 55 5.41 8.92 -16.52
C THR A 55 5.81 7.47 -16.27
N SER A 56 6.03 7.08 -15.02
CA SER A 56 6.26 5.68 -14.64
C SER A 56 4.96 4.87 -14.67
N THR A 57 5.09 3.55 -14.67
CA THR A 57 3.93 2.65 -14.63
C THR A 57 3.07 2.91 -13.39
N VAL A 58 3.68 3.03 -12.21
CA VAL A 58 2.94 3.23 -10.95
C VAL A 58 2.30 4.63 -10.92
N GLY A 59 3.04 5.67 -11.28
CA GLY A 59 2.54 7.03 -11.32
C GLY A 59 1.39 7.21 -12.32
N THR A 60 1.46 6.54 -13.48
CA THR A 60 0.34 6.52 -14.45
C THR A 60 -0.92 5.91 -13.83
N MET A 61 -0.80 4.83 -13.03
CA MET A 61 -1.94 4.20 -12.35
C MET A 61 -2.51 5.13 -11.26
N GLN A 62 -1.65 5.83 -10.52
CA GLN A 62 -2.08 6.82 -9.52
C GLN A 62 -2.86 7.97 -10.17
N TRP A 63 -2.32 8.50 -11.27
CA TRP A 63 -2.99 9.56 -12.02
C TRP A 63 -4.33 9.11 -12.58
N ALA A 64 -4.40 7.93 -13.21
CA ALA A 64 -5.63 7.40 -13.79
C ALA A 64 -6.72 7.16 -12.73
N GLY A 65 -6.36 6.64 -11.56
CA GLY A 65 -7.30 6.49 -10.44
C GLY A 65 -7.86 7.84 -9.98
N ALA A 66 -7.00 8.85 -9.85
CA ALA A 66 -7.41 10.20 -9.48
C ALA A 66 -8.32 10.85 -10.53
N VAL A 67 -8.02 10.66 -11.83
CA VAL A 67 -8.84 11.17 -12.94
C VAL A 67 -10.24 10.58 -12.91
N LEU A 68 -10.37 9.25 -12.75
CA LEU A 68 -11.68 8.61 -12.65
C LEU A 68 -12.51 9.15 -11.47
N ALA A 69 -11.88 9.33 -10.30
CA ALA A 69 -12.56 9.90 -9.15
C ALA A 69 -12.95 11.37 -9.38
N GLN A 70 -12.07 12.17 -9.98
CA GLN A 70 -12.36 13.56 -10.33
C GLN A 70 -13.55 13.65 -11.28
N GLU A 71 -13.57 12.84 -12.34
CA GLU A 71 -14.66 12.81 -13.32
C GLU A 71 -15.99 12.42 -12.65
N GLU A 72 -15.98 11.37 -11.80
CA GLU A 72 -17.16 10.96 -11.06
C GLU A 72 -17.67 12.06 -10.13
N ILE A 73 -16.79 12.68 -9.34
CA ILE A 73 -17.14 13.76 -8.41
C ILE A 73 -17.72 14.96 -9.18
N ASN A 74 -17.03 15.42 -10.21
CA ASN A 74 -17.43 16.62 -10.94
C ASN A 74 -18.71 16.40 -11.75
N HIS A 75 -18.87 15.22 -12.37
CA HIS A 75 -20.09 14.84 -13.08
C HIS A 75 -21.31 14.80 -12.16
N ASN A 76 -21.14 14.34 -10.91
CA ASN A 76 -22.18 14.28 -9.90
C ASN A 76 -22.41 15.63 -9.17
N GLY A 77 -21.89 16.73 -9.73
CA GLY A 77 -22.12 18.08 -9.23
C GLY A 77 -21.06 18.59 -8.26
N GLY A 78 -19.91 17.94 -8.17
CA GLY A 78 -18.79 18.39 -7.36
C GLY A 78 -18.92 18.05 -5.86
N VAL A 79 -18.21 18.81 -5.03
CA VAL A 79 -18.18 18.71 -3.56
C VAL A 79 -19.12 19.77 -2.98
N ASP A 80 -20.05 19.38 -2.11
CA ASP A 80 -20.98 20.29 -1.45
C ASP A 80 -20.37 20.87 -0.18
N ILE A 81 -20.20 22.18 -0.14
CA ILE A 81 -19.74 22.88 1.06
C ILE A 81 -20.81 23.90 1.48
N GLY A 82 -21.64 23.51 2.43
CA GLY A 82 -22.71 24.38 2.93
C GLY A 82 -23.72 24.81 1.89
N GLY A 83 -24.01 23.97 0.89
CA GLY A 83 -24.93 24.22 -0.22
C GLY A 83 -24.27 24.88 -1.43
N VAL A 84 -22.98 25.16 -1.40
CA VAL A 84 -22.19 25.68 -2.54
C VAL A 84 -21.35 24.55 -3.14
N ARG A 85 -21.39 24.42 -4.46
CA ARG A 85 -20.70 23.35 -5.20
C ARG A 85 -19.29 23.76 -5.62
N TYR A 86 -18.33 22.88 -5.33
CA TYR A 86 -16.92 23.01 -5.67
C TYR A 86 -16.51 21.90 -6.62
N ILE A 87 -15.76 22.23 -7.67
CA ILE A 87 -15.17 21.21 -8.54
C ILE A 87 -13.81 20.77 -7.99
N VAL A 88 -13.45 19.51 -8.19
CA VAL A 88 -12.10 19.03 -7.94
C VAL A 88 -11.24 19.32 -9.16
N GLU A 89 -10.05 19.89 -8.93
CA GLU A 89 -9.01 20.10 -9.94
C GLU A 89 -7.74 19.34 -9.53
N LEU A 90 -7.20 18.54 -10.47
CA LEU A 90 -5.97 17.77 -10.22
C LEU A 90 -4.75 18.56 -10.67
N ILE A 91 -3.73 18.61 -9.81
CA ILE A 91 -2.45 19.28 -10.07
C ILE A 91 -1.34 18.23 -10.07
N PRO A 92 -0.63 18.03 -11.20
CA PRO A 92 0.46 17.06 -11.26
C PRO A 92 1.66 17.55 -10.45
N ILE A 93 2.23 16.66 -9.63
CA ILE A 93 3.47 16.89 -8.87
C ILE A 93 4.44 15.77 -9.22
N GLU A 94 5.35 16.05 -10.15
CA GLU A 94 6.36 15.09 -10.60
C GLU A 94 7.41 14.87 -9.52
N THR A 95 7.63 13.61 -9.11
CA THR A 95 8.59 13.27 -8.05
C THR A 95 9.84 12.57 -8.54
N GLY A 96 9.81 11.96 -9.74
CA GLY A 96 10.91 11.19 -10.31
C GLY A 96 11.32 9.95 -9.50
N GLU A 97 10.49 9.52 -8.57
CA GLU A 97 10.84 8.60 -7.50
C GLU A 97 11.11 7.16 -7.94
N GLU A 98 10.62 6.75 -9.11
CA GLU A 98 10.76 5.38 -9.59
C GLU A 98 12.09 5.16 -10.33
N THR A 99 12.46 6.09 -11.20
CA THR A 99 13.55 5.90 -12.15
C THR A 99 14.58 7.03 -12.15
N VAL A 100 14.16 8.27 -11.87
CA VAL A 100 14.99 9.47 -12.03
C VAL A 100 15.70 9.81 -10.72
N ASP A 101 14.96 9.85 -9.61
CA ASP A 101 15.49 10.27 -8.31
C ASP A 101 14.81 9.51 -7.15
N PRO A 102 15.21 8.28 -6.88
CA PRO A 102 14.67 7.51 -5.76
C PRO A 102 15.01 8.09 -4.38
N THR A 103 15.87 9.13 -4.31
CA THR A 103 16.16 9.81 -3.04
C THR A 103 15.06 10.76 -2.59
N GLY A 104 14.15 11.15 -3.50
CA GLY A 104 13.02 12.03 -3.22
C GLY A 104 13.34 13.53 -3.26
N LEU A 105 14.55 13.94 -3.63
CA LEU A 105 14.92 15.38 -3.68
C LEU A 105 14.18 16.13 -4.79
N THR A 106 13.94 15.47 -5.93
CA THR A 106 13.08 16.01 -6.99
C THR A 106 11.67 16.26 -6.49
N GLY A 107 11.12 15.31 -5.73
CA GLY A 107 9.83 15.46 -5.05
C GLY A 107 9.80 16.64 -4.08
N VAL A 108 10.87 16.83 -3.28
CA VAL A 108 11.01 18.00 -2.38
C VAL A 108 10.95 19.30 -3.17
N ALA A 109 11.73 19.40 -4.26
CA ALA A 109 11.80 20.63 -5.07
C ALA A 109 10.43 20.98 -5.69
N ASN A 110 9.79 19.99 -6.35
CA ASN A 110 8.54 20.20 -7.06
C ASN A 110 7.37 20.41 -6.09
N LEU A 111 7.33 19.68 -4.97
CA LEU A 111 6.32 19.89 -3.94
C LEU A 111 6.47 21.28 -3.31
N THR A 112 7.69 21.72 -2.99
CA THR A 112 7.93 23.06 -2.46
C THR A 112 7.45 24.17 -3.42
N ALA A 113 7.62 23.96 -4.73
CA ALA A 113 7.17 24.90 -5.74
C ALA A 113 5.65 24.93 -5.93
N THR A 114 4.95 23.86 -5.58
CA THR A 114 3.53 23.66 -5.88
C THR A 114 2.63 23.77 -4.64
N ILE A 115 3.20 23.61 -3.43
CA ILE A 115 2.47 23.43 -2.17
C ILE A 115 1.47 24.54 -1.86
N ASP A 116 1.76 25.76 -2.25
CA ASP A 116 0.89 26.91 -2.02
C ASP A 116 -0.31 26.96 -3.01
N ASN A 117 -0.35 26.06 -4.01
CA ASN A 117 -1.39 25.96 -5.02
C ASN A 117 -2.29 24.73 -4.84
N VAL A 118 -2.04 23.91 -3.81
CA VAL A 118 -2.81 22.70 -3.53
C VAL A 118 -3.42 22.75 -2.14
N ASP A 119 -4.64 22.24 -2.02
CA ASP A 119 -5.33 22.09 -0.73
C ASP A 119 -4.98 20.75 -0.08
N PHE A 120 -4.81 19.71 -0.89
CA PHE A 120 -4.53 18.33 -0.47
C PHE A 120 -3.53 17.68 -1.42
N ILE A 121 -2.86 16.62 -0.95
CA ILE A 121 -1.94 15.82 -1.76
C ILE A 121 -2.32 14.36 -1.66
N LEU A 122 -2.38 13.68 -2.80
CA LEU A 122 -2.54 12.22 -2.92
C LEU A 122 -1.38 11.64 -3.73
N GLY A 123 -1.12 10.34 -3.60
CA GLY A 123 -0.12 9.64 -4.41
C GLY A 123 1.14 9.27 -3.63
N GLY A 124 2.27 9.22 -4.32
CA GLY A 124 3.53 8.72 -3.78
C GLY A 124 3.59 7.19 -3.77
N SER A 125 4.69 6.62 -4.25
CA SER A 125 4.83 5.17 -4.43
C SER A 125 6.03 4.58 -3.70
N ARG A 126 7.19 5.20 -3.77
CA ARG A 126 8.40 4.69 -3.11
C ARG A 126 8.54 5.24 -1.71
N ALA A 127 8.45 4.35 -0.73
CA ALA A 127 8.47 4.73 0.67
C ALA A 127 9.70 5.56 1.08
N GLU A 128 10.87 5.23 0.53
CA GLU A 128 12.11 5.96 0.76
C GLU A 128 12.06 7.41 0.25
N ALA A 129 11.45 7.65 -0.90
CA ALA A 129 11.28 8.98 -1.47
C ALA A 129 10.14 9.75 -0.77
N VAL A 130 8.99 9.12 -0.58
CA VAL A 130 7.84 9.69 0.14
C VAL A 130 8.26 10.18 1.53
N ARG A 131 9.06 9.40 2.25
CA ARG A 131 9.58 9.78 3.56
C ARG A 131 10.32 11.12 3.55
N VAL A 132 10.96 11.46 2.44
CA VAL A 132 11.75 12.70 2.31
C VAL A 132 10.86 13.87 1.90
N TYR A 133 10.06 13.73 0.85
CA TYR A 133 9.31 14.87 0.34
C TYR A 133 7.98 15.14 1.08
N ARG A 134 7.40 14.17 1.80
CA ARG A 134 6.19 14.41 2.61
C ARG A 134 6.38 15.49 3.68
N ASP A 135 7.62 15.65 4.19
CA ASP A 135 7.91 16.64 5.23
C ASP A 135 7.60 18.07 4.78
N VAL A 136 7.64 18.34 3.47
CA VAL A 136 7.19 19.63 2.91
C VAL A 136 5.71 19.86 3.20
N ALA A 137 4.86 18.84 3.00
CA ALA A 137 3.44 18.91 3.30
C ALA A 137 3.18 19.04 4.80
N MET A 138 3.91 18.28 5.63
CA MET A 138 3.80 18.32 7.09
C MET A 138 4.09 19.71 7.63
N GLN A 139 5.18 20.36 7.16
CA GLN A 139 5.57 21.71 7.58
C GLN A 139 4.53 22.77 7.19
N ARG A 140 3.78 22.57 6.14
CA ARG A 140 2.73 23.46 5.64
C ARG A 140 1.33 23.13 6.16
N GLY A 141 1.19 22.01 6.90
CA GLY A 141 -0.10 21.54 7.39
C GLY A 141 -1.06 21.10 6.29
N VAL A 142 -0.52 20.62 5.16
CA VAL A 142 -1.29 20.06 4.04
C VAL A 142 -1.48 18.56 4.28
N ILE A 143 -2.73 18.09 4.26
CA ILE A 143 -3.03 16.66 4.38
C ILE A 143 -2.50 15.94 3.15
N PHE A 144 -1.63 14.96 3.40
CA PHE A 144 -1.04 14.09 2.38
C PHE A 144 -1.44 12.64 2.62
N ILE A 145 -2.18 12.05 1.69
CA ILE A 145 -2.59 10.64 1.73
C ILE A 145 -1.80 9.86 0.70
N SER A 146 -0.84 9.04 1.16
CA SER A 146 0.02 8.25 0.29
C SER A 146 -0.71 7.01 -0.22
N CYS A 147 -0.73 6.79 -1.55
CA CYS A 147 -1.51 5.73 -2.19
C CYS A 147 -0.68 4.54 -2.71
N GLY A 148 0.65 4.59 -2.62
CA GLY A 148 1.54 3.52 -3.10
C GLY A 148 2.67 3.17 -2.14
N ALA A 149 3.01 4.06 -1.19
CA ALA A 149 4.07 3.85 -0.21
C ALA A 149 3.50 3.23 1.07
N GLY A 150 3.61 1.92 1.20
CA GLY A 150 3.06 1.15 2.33
C GLY A 150 4.06 0.82 3.45
N ALA A 151 5.25 1.47 3.50
CA ALA A 151 6.25 1.14 4.50
C ALA A 151 5.81 1.51 5.92
N GLU A 152 5.90 0.55 6.85
CA GLU A 152 5.52 0.75 8.26
C GLU A 152 6.25 1.93 8.92
N ALA A 153 7.49 2.21 8.49
CA ALA A 153 8.25 3.36 9.00
C ALA A 153 7.55 4.71 8.76
N LEU A 154 6.67 4.81 7.77
CA LEU A 154 5.86 6.01 7.52
C LEU A 154 4.73 6.13 8.55
N GLN A 155 4.05 5.04 8.87
CA GLN A 155 2.99 4.98 9.88
C GLN A 155 3.57 5.22 11.28
N HIS A 156 4.75 4.66 11.57
CA HIS A 156 5.43 4.84 12.85
C HIS A 156 5.76 6.31 13.14
N SER A 157 6.07 7.11 12.13
CA SER A 157 6.29 8.55 12.32
C SER A 157 5.06 9.25 12.93
N VAL A 158 3.84 8.80 12.59
CA VAL A 158 2.60 9.36 13.16
C VAL A 158 2.47 9.00 14.64
N VAL A 159 2.89 7.78 15.02
CA VAL A 159 2.87 7.32 16.41
C VAL A 159 3.93 8.04 17.23
N ASP A 160 5.14 8.13 16.69
CA ASP A 160 6.29 8.70 17.40
C ASP A 160 6.20 10.22 17.55
N ASP A 161 5.65 10.91 16.55
CA ASP A 161 5.45 12.35 16.54
C ASP A 161 4.12 12.73 15.86
N TYR A 162 3.02 12.51 16.57
CA TYR A 162 1.69 12.86 16.06
C TYR A 162 1.57 14.35 15.71
N ALA A 163 2.16 15.23 16.49
CA ALA A 163 2.09 16.66 16.22
C ALA A 163 2.73 17.04 14.89
N GLY A 164 3.85 16.43 14.56
CA GLY A 164 4.58 16.63 13.31
C GLY A 164 3.93 15.93 12.11
N TYR A 165 3.35 14.74 12.31
CA TYR A 165 2.91 13.89 11.19
C TYR A 165 1.41 13.63 11.11
N ARG A 166 0.57 14.30 11.89
CA ARG A 166 -0.91 14.11 11.88
C ARG A 166 -1.58 14.42 10.53
N PHE A 167 -0.90 15.13 9.66
CA PHE A 167 -1.40 15.43 8.31
C PHE A 167 -1.09 14.32 7.29
N TRP A 168 -0.32 13.29 7.67
CA TRP A 168 -0.02 12.18 6.79
C TRP A 168 -0.94 10.99 7.06
N PHE A 169 -1.44 10.35 5.98
CA PHE A 169 -2.26 9.16 6.00
C PHE A 169 -1.77 8.14 4.98
N ASN A 170 -2.00 6.86 5.24
CA ASN A 170 -1.82 5.80 4.27
C ASN A 170 -3.13 5.51 3.55
N GLY A 171 -3.17 5.70 2.24
CA GLY A 171 -4.30 5.33 1.36
C GLY A 171 -4.09 4.00 0.62
N MET A 172 -2.92 3.36 0.79
CA MET A 172 -2.67 2.05 0.23
C MET A 172 -3.50 0.98 0.96
N PRO A 173 -4.16 0.05 0.27
CA PRO A 173 -5.06 -0.94 0.89
C PRO A 173 -4.43 -1.80 1.97
N TYR A 174 -3.11 -1.98 1.95
CA TYR A 174 -2.34 -2.72 2.94
C TYR A 174 -0.91 -2.18 3.04
N ASN A 175 -0.32 -2.25 4.21
CA ASN A 175 1.09 -1.94 4.42
C ASN A 175 1.98 -3.16 4.15
N GLU A 176 3.29 -3.01 4.28
CA GLU A 176 4.28 -4.08 4.07
C GLU A 176 4.07 -5.27 5.00
N TYR A 177 3.68 -5.04 6.25
CA TYR A 177 3.40 -6.10 7.23
C TYR A 177 2.23 -6.97 6.77
N PHE A 178 1.09 -6.36 6.46
CA PHE A 178 -0.09 -7.08 6.00
C PHE A 178 0.09 -7.70 4.62
N SER A 179 0.90 -7.09 3.76
CA SER A 179 1.28 -7.65 2.47
C SER A 179 2.05 -8.97 2.64
N GLY A 180 3.09 -8.98 3.50
CA GLY A 180 3.85 -10.20 3.80
C GLY A 180 2.98 -11.30 4.41
N GLN A 181 2.09 -10.96 5.35
CA GLN A 181 1.12 -11.90 5.90
C GLN A 181 0.18 -12.47 4.82
N THR A 182 -0.31 -11.62 3.92
CA THR A 182 -1.23 -12.05 2.87
C THR A 182 -0.55 -12.98 1.90
N VAL A 183 0.70 -12.73 1.53
CA VAL A 183 1.50 -13.67 0.71
C VAL A 183 1.52 -15.05 1.35
N VAL A 184 1.76 -15.16 2.65
CA VAL A 184 1.78 -16.46 3.34
C VAL A 184 0.40 -17.11 3.39
N ARG A 185 -0.68 -16.34 3.57
CA ARG A 185 -2.06 -16.87 3.54
C ARG A 185 -2.43 -17.41 2.16
N VAL A 186 -2.10 -16.67 1.11
CA VAL A 186 -2.27 -17.12 -0.29
C VAL A 186 -1.44 -18.37 -0.54
N LEU A 187 -0.17 -18.37 -0.13
CA LEU A 187 0.71 -19.54 -0.25
C LEU A 187 0.17 -20.75 0.52
N ALA A 188 -0.46 -20.56 1.68
CA ALA A 188 -1.10 -21.64 2.44
C ALA A 188 -2.22 -22.32 1.64
N ALA A 189 -3.04 -21.53 0.95
CA ALA A 189 -4.09 -22.06 0.07
C ALA A 189 -3.48 -22.83 -1.13
N VAL A 190 -2.44 -22.28 -1.76
CA VAL A 190 -1.72 -22.93 -2.86
C VAL A 190 -1.05 -24.23 -2.38
N ALA A 191 -0.40 -24.21 -1.23
CA ALA A 191 0.25 -25.37 -0.63
C ALA A 191 -0.75 -26.48 -0.28
N THR A 192 -1.91 -26.10 0.23
CA THR A 192 -3.00 -27.05 0.51
C THR A 192 -3.46 -27.71 -0.80
N LYS A 193 -3.73 -26.92 -1.82
CA LYS A 193 -4.17 -27.43 -3.13
C LYS A 193 -3.11 -28.33 -3.77
N LEU A 194 -1.82 -27.94 -3.70
CA LEU A 194 -0.74 -28.77 -4.23
C LEU A 194 -0.64 -30.12 -3.50
N ARG A 195 -0.78 -30.14 -2.16
CA ARG A 195 -0.80 -31.40 -1.38
C ARG A 195 -1.95 -32.32 -1.81
N GLU A 196 -3.14 -31.76 -2.01
CA GLU A 196 -4.32 -32.50 -2.47
C GLU A 196 -4.06 -33.13 -3.84
N GLU A 197 -3.55 -32.38 -4.81
CA GLU A 197 -3.27 -32.86 -6.16
C GLU A 197 -2.14 -33.91 -6.20
N MET A 198 -1.14 -33.76 -5.34
CA MET A 198 -0.10 -34.79 -5.17
C MET A 198 -0.60 -36.04 -4.44
N GLY A 199 -1.74 -35.96 -3.73
CA GLY A 199 -2.27 -37.06 -2.91
C GLY A 199 -1.47 -37.32 -1.65
N VAL A 200 -0.83 -36.28 -1.07
CA VAL A 200 -0.03 -36.37 0.16
C VAL A 200 -0.80 -35.78 1.37
N PRO A 201 -0.44 -36.18 2.62
CA PRO A 201 -1.08 -35.63 3.81
C PRO A 201 -0.95 -34.12 3.94
N SER A 202 -1.88 -33.47 4.63
CA SER A 202 -1.86 -32.01 4.90
C SER A 202 -0.59 -31.54 5.64
N GLY A 203 0.01 -32.39 6.45
CA GLY A 203 1.28 -32.14 7.17
C GLY A 203 2.55 -32.41 6.35
N TYR A 204 2.43 -32.83 5.08
CA TYR A 204 3.59 -33.03 4.21
C TYR A 204 4.36 -31.72 4.03
N ALA A 205 5.65 -31.70 4.37
CA ALA A 205 6.48 -30.53 4.28
C ALA A 205 6.80 -30.20 2.82
N LEU A 206 6.58 -28.94 2.43
CA LEU A 206 6.94 -28.39 1.13
C LEU A 206 8.12 -27.44 1.29
N ASN A 207 8.86 -27.21 0.24
CA ASN A 207 10.05 -26.36 0.21
C ASN A 207 9.81 -25.09 -0.59
N ALA A 208 10.35 -23.98 -0.11
CA ALA A 208 10.29 -22.68 -0.78
C ALA A 208 11.65 -21.99 -0.78
N THR A 209 11.84 -21.10 -1.74
CA THR A 209 12.91 -20.10 -1.78
C THR A 209 12.29 -18.71 -1.94
N ILE A 210 12.98 -17.66 -1.47
CA ILE A 210 12.58 -16.27 -1.66
C ILE A 210 13.56 -15.58 -2.61
N VAL A 211 13.04 -14.81 -3.56
CA VAL A 211 13.81 -13.90 -4.44
C VAL A 211 13.23 -12.50 -4.24
N ALA A 212 14.04 -11.56 -3.78
CA ALA A 212 13.55 -10.23 -3.40
C ALA A 212 14.43 -9.11 -3.93
N ASP A 213 13.83 -7.96 -4.19
CA ASP A 213 14.54 -6.73 -4.47
C ASP A 213 15.42 -6.33 -3.29
N ASN A 214 16.66 -5.92 -3.56
CA ASN A 214 17.53 -5.35 -2.54
C ASN A 214 17.15 -3.89 -2.26
N LEU A 215 15.91 -3.69 -1.80
CA LEU A 215 15.30 -2.39 -1.50
C LEU A 215 14.56 -2.40 -0.17
N PRO A 216 14.45 -1.27 0.53
CA PRO A 216 13.80 -1.18 1.84
C PRO A 216 12.38 -1.76 1.90
N TRP A 217 11.56 -1.52 0.87
CA TRP A 217 10.19 -2.01 0.80
C TRP A 217 10.06 -3.55 0.87
N ALA A 218 11.09 -4.27 0.42
CA ALA A 218 11.07 -5.74 0.41
C ALA A 218 11.55 -6.36 1.73
N TYR A 219 12.34 -5.63 2.54
CA TYR A 219 12.99 -6.21 3.72
C TYR A 219 12.02 -6.67 4.78
N SER A 220 11.07 -5.83 5.17
CA SER A 220 10.05 -6.17 6.16
C SER A 220 9.18 -7.34 5.70
N GLN A 221 8.75 -7.32 4.44
CA GLN A 221 7.95 -8.39 3.84
C GLN A 221 8.68 -9.73 3.87
N VAL A 222 9.96 -9.76 3.46
CA VAL A 222 10.79 -10.97 3.46
C VAL A 222 10.96 -11.54 4.88
N VAL A 223 11.14 -10.66 5.88
CA VAL A 223 11.22 -11.08 7.29
C VAL A 223 9.93 -11.75 7.73
N ILE A 224 8.78 -11.12 7.48
CA ILE A 224 7.46 -11.64 7.87
C ILE A 224 7.17 -12.96 7.16
N ILE A 225 7.36 -13.02 5.85
CA ILE A 225 7.18 -14.24 5.07
C ILE A 225 8.05 -15.36 5.66
N SER A 226 9.34 -15.11 5.87
CA SER A 226 10.28 -16.13 6.38
C SER A 226 9.87 -16.67 7.75
N GLN A 227 9.34 -15.83 8.63
CA GLN A 227 8.91 -16.23 9.97
C GLN A 227 7.61 -17.06 9.94
N LEU A 228 6.71 -16.79 9.02
CA LEU A 228 5.39 -17.42 8.99
C LEU A 228 5.34 -18.74 8.21
N LEU A 229 6.30 -19.01 7.33
CA LEU A 229 6.31 -20.22 6.47
C LEU A 229 6.20 -21.52 7.25
N ALA A 230 6.89 -21.63 8.37
CA ALA A 230 6.86 -22.84 9.19
C ALA A 230 5.43 -23.17 9.71
N GLY A 231 4.63 -22.14 9.98
CA GLY A 231 3.23 -22.29 10.43
C GLY A 231 2.31 -22.94 9.40
N ILE A 232 2.69 -22.97 8.14
CA ILE A 232 1.95 -23.59 7.03
C ILE A 232 2.63 -24.85 6.48
N ASN A 233 3.59 -25.43 7.22
CA ASN A 233 4.41 -26.57 6.79
C ASN A 233 5.12 -26.35 5.45
N VAL A 234 5.69 -25.16 5.26
CA VAL A 234 6.57 -24.80 4.16
C VAL A 234 7.94 -24.41 4.73
N ASN A 235 8.99 -25.09 4.26
CA ASN A 235 10.36 -24.86 4.72
C ASN A 235 11.05 -23.84 3.80
N LEU A 236 11.65 -22.81 4.35
CA LEU A 236 12.59 -21.98 3.64
C LEU A 236 13.94 -22.73 3.55
N VAL A 237 14.28 -23.26 2.36
CA VAL A 237 15.44 -24.16 2.19
C VAL A 237 16.78 -23.45 2.20
N ARG A 238 16.78 -22.09 2.15
CA ARG A 238 17.96 -21.25 2.33
C ARG A 238 17.58 -19.81 2.62
N ALA A 239 18.55 -18.98 3.02
CA ALA A 239 18.36 -17.54 3.16
C ALA A 239 17.89 -16.90 1.84
N PRO A 240 17.08 -15.84 1.89
CA PRO A 240 16.56 -15.14 0.71
C PRO A 240 17.67 -14.70 -0.25
N TYR A 241 17.38 -14.76 -1.55
CA TYR A 241 18.20 -14.16 -2.58
C TYR A 241 17.79 -12.70 -2.77
N TRP A 242 18.76 -11.81 -2.68
CA TRP A 242 18.57 -10.39 -2.95
C TRP A 242 19.09 -10.06 -4.34
N VAL A 243 18.30 -9.37 -5.14
CA VAL A 243 18.64 -8.99 -6.51
C VAL A 243 18.50 -7.48 -6.72
N ASP A 244 19.24 -6.95 -7.66
CA ASP A 244 19.14 -5.56 -8.06
C ASP A 244 17.80 -5.30 -8.78
N ALA A 245 17.03 -4.34 -8.29
CA ALA A 245 15.71 -3.98 -8.83
C ALA A 245 15.73 -3.54 -10.30
N THR A 246 16.92 -3.13 -10.83
CA THR A 246 17.09 -2.82 -12.26
C THR A 246 17.00 -4.05 -13.15
N GLY A 247 16.98 -5.26 -12.58
CA GLY A 247 16.78 -6.49 -13.32
C GLY A 247 18.01 -6.93 -14.12
N LYS A 248 19.17 -6.99 -13.48
CA LYS A 248 20.39 -7.51 -14.11
C LYS A 248 20.22 -8.98 -14.50
N THR A 249 20.07 -9.24 -15.79
CA THR A 249 19.78 -10.57 -16.32
C THR A 249 20.74 -11.65 -15.82
N ALA A 250 22.06 -11.40 -15.83
CA ALA A 250 23.06 -12.38 -15.40
C ALA A 250 22.95 -12.71 -13.90
N GLU A 251 22.59 -11.74 -13.07
CA GLU A 251 22.37 -11.95 -11.63
C GLU A 251 21.15 -12.84 -11.38
N ILE A 252 20.00 -12.50 -11.99
CA ILE A 252 18.77 -13.27 -11.87
C ILE A 252 18.95 -14.68 -12.43
N GLN A 253 19.63 -14.83 -13.56
CA GLN A 253 19.99 -16.14 -14.14
C GLN A 253 20.82 -16.99 -13.17
N SER A 254 21.82 -16.41 -12.51
CA SER A 254 22.65 -17.09 -11.50
C SER A 254 21.83 -17.52 -10.30
N VAL A 255 20.91 -16.67 -9.82
CA VAL A 255 19.98 -16.98 -8.73
C VAL A 255 19.08 -18.16 -9.12
N LEU A 256 18.44 -18.11 -10.28
CA LEU A 256 17.54 -19.16 -10.74
C LEU A 256 18.26 -20.50 -10.98
N THR A 257 19.51 -20.46 -11.47
CA THR A 257 20.35 -21.65 -11.58
C THR A 257 20.61 -22.30 -10.21
N SER A 258 20.86 -21.47 -9.20
CA SER A 258 21.03 -21.95 -7.82
C SER A 258 19.73 -22.50 -7.25
N ILE A 259 18.58 -21.89 -7.52
CA ILE A 259 17.27 -22.37 -7.11
C ILE A 259 16.93 -23.70 -7.77
N ALA A 260 17.23 -23.86 -9.05
CA ALA A 260 17.02 -25.12 -9.77
C ALA A 260 17.71 -26.33 -9.09
N SER A 261 18.89 -26.10 -8.50
CA SER A 261 19.61 -27.16 -7.77
C SER A 261 18.99 -27.52 -6.40
N LEU A 262 18.14 -26.66 -5.87
CA LEU A 262 17.42 -26.88 -4.59
C LEU A 262 16.07 -27.57 -4.80
N ASP A 263 15.57 -27.59 -6.02
CA ASP A 263 14.31 -28.21 -6.44
C ASP A 263 13.11 -27.90 -5.53
N PRO A 264 12.80 -26.63 -5.25
CA PRO A 264 11.71 -26.26 -4.37
C PRO A 264 10.35 -26.37 -5.08
N GLN A 265 9.27 -26.60 -4.33
CA GLN A 265 7.89 -26.51 -4.84
C GLN A 265 7.48 -25.06 -5.10
N PHE A 266 8.03 -24.11 -4.33
CA PHE A 266 7.67 -22.70 -4.43
C PHE A 266 8.88 -21.79 -4.58
N ILE A 267 8.72 -20.77 -5.42
CA ILE A 267 9.53 -19.56 -5.40
C ILE A 267 8.62 -18.43 -4.98
N ILE A 268 9.05 -17.66 -3.97
CA ILE A 268 8.30 -16.53 -3.44
C ILE A 268 8.99 -15.25 -3.91
N PRO A 269 8.52 -14.61 -4.99
CA PRO A 269 9.02 -13.32 -5.42
C PRO A 269 8.55 -12.21 -4.47
N VAL A 270 9.42 -11.26 -4.18
CA VAL A 270 9.14 -9.96 -3.59
C VAL A 270 9.85 -8.95 -4.48
N LEU A 271 9.28 -8.70 -5.66
CA LEU A 271 9.94 -8.04 -6.79
C LEU A 271 9.11 -6.91 -7.36
N SER A 272 9.81 -5.88 -7.85
CA SER A 272 9.22 -4.74 -8.56
C SER A 272 9.97 -4.46 -9.86
N GLY A 273 9.48 -3.51 -10.64
CA GLY A 273 10.16 -2.99 -11.82
C GLY A 273 10.69 -4.07 -12.78
N ASN A 274 11.84 -3.81 -13.39
CA ASN A 274 12.42 -4.70 -14.39
C ASN A 274 12.88 -6.05 -13.82
N ALA A 275 13.24 -6.12 -12.54
CA ALA A 275 13.62 -7.38 -11.89
C ALA A 275 12.50 -8.41 -11.95
N GLY A 276 11.25 -7.99 -11.71
CA GLY A 276 10.07 -8.85 -11.80
C GLY A 276 9.82 -9.40 -13.21
N VAL A 277 10.04 -8.57 -14.24
CA VAL A 277 9.90 -9.01 -15.66
C VAL A 277 10.98 -10.04 -16.01
N VAL A 278 12.25 -9.71 -15.74
CA VAL A 278 13.39 -10.60 -16.05
C VAL A 278 13.28 -11.92 -15.29
N TYR A 279 12.89 -11.84 -14.01
CA TYR A 279 12.64 -13.04 -13.19
C TYR A 279 11.65 -13.98 -13.87
N ASN A 280 10.47 -13.51 -14.27
CA ASN A 280 9.45 -14.37 -14.87
C ASN A 280 9.90 -14.95 -16.22
N VAL A 281 10.51 -14.14 -17.07
CA VAL A 281 11.01 -14.60 -18.38
C VAL A 281 12.04 -15.74 -18.23
N LEU A 282 12.93 -15.64 -17.24
CA LEU A 282 13.95 -16.68 -17.02
C LEU A 282 13.40 -17.86 -16.22
N ARG A 283 12.55 -17.62 -15.20
CA ARG A 283 12.01 -18.67 -14.32
C ARG A 283 11.39 -19.82 -15.09
N ALA A 284 10.59 -19.53 -16.10
CA ALA A 284 9.92 -20.54 -16.91
C ALA A 284 10.89 -21.55 -17.56
N SER A 285 12.12 -21.11 -17.85
CA SER A 285 13.16 -21.97 -18.46
C SER A 285 14.07 -22.63 -17.43
N TYR A 286 14.37 -21.97 -16.31
CA TYR A 286 15.34 -22.45 -15.31
C TYR A 286 14.71 -23.30 -14.23
N VAL A 287 13.48 -22.97 -13.80
CA VAL A 287 12.78 -23.65 -12.70
C VAL A 287 11.31 -23.88 -13.08
N PRO A 288 11.05 -24.64 -14.17
CA PRO A 288 9.69 -24.81 -14.70
C PRO A 288 8.75 -25.54 -13.75
N ASN A 289 9.28 -26.35 -12.83
CA ASN A 289 8.51 -27.20 -11.94
C ASN A 289 8.21 -26.57 -10.57
N ALA A 290 8.55 -25.30 -10.35
CA ALA A 290 8.19 -24.58 -9.16
C ALA A 290 7.07 -23.56 -9.45
N MET A 291 6.10 -23.45 -8.55
CA MET A 291 5.12 -22.38 -8.60
C MET A 291 5.71 -21.06 -8.09
N SER A 292 5.42 -19.99 -8.78
CA SER A 292 5.69 -18.62 -8.32
C SER A 292 4.47 -18.11 -7.55
N VAL A 293 4.65 -17.84 -6.26
CA VAL A 293 3.58 -17.36 -5.37
C VAL A 293 4.14 -16.26 -4.48
N GLY A 294 3.77 -15.00 -4.72
CA GLY A 294 4.33 -13.90 -3.92
C GLY A 294 3.82 -12.54 -4.37
N ILE A 295 4.63 -11.51 -4.25
CA ILE A 295 4.38 -10.19 -4.78
C ILE A 295 5.40 -9.87 -5.89
N ASN A 296 4.93 -9.83 -7.11
CA ASN A 296 5.67 -9.35 -8.27
C ASN A 296 4.83 -8.24 -8.91
N VAL A 297 5.20 -6.99 -8.66
CA VAL A 297 4.41 -5.83 -9.09
C VAL A 297 4.16 -5.85 -10.60
N MET A 298 5.11 -6.32 -11.40
CA MET A 298 4.95 -6.38 -12.85
C MET A 298 3.97 -7.48 -13.28
N SER A 299 3.76 -8.52 -12.47
CA SER A 299 2.76 -9.56 -12.73
C SER A 299 1.32 -9.13 -12.40
N GLN A 300 1.15 -7.97 -11.79
CA GLN A 300 -0.18 -7.36 -11.60
C GLN A 300 -0.70 -6.73 -12.90
N LEU A 301 0.13 -6.54 -13.93
CA LEU A 301 -0.14 -5.81 -15.17
C LEU A 301 -0.17 -6.73 -16.40
N LYS A 302 -0.82 -6.26 -17.49
CA LYS A 302 -0.82 -6.92 -18.81
C LYS A 302 0.36 -6.51 -19.68
N ALA A 303 0.70 -5.20 -19.67
CA ALA A 303 1.66 -4.62 -20.60
C ALA A 303 3.03 -5.30 -20.62
N PRO A 304 3.64 -5.72 -19.49
CA PRO A 304 4.93 -6.38 -19.50
C PRO A 304 4.99 -7.69 -20.29
N TRP A 305 3.84 -8.34 -20.46
CA TRP A 305 3.75 -9.66 -21.12
C TRP A 305 3.41 -9.60 -22.58
N GLY A 306 2.96 -8.45 -23.07
CA GLY A 306 2.61 -8.22 -24.46
C GLY A 306 1.30 -8.89 -24.91
N SER A 307 0.42 -8.16 -25.58
CA SER A 307 -0.89 -8.63 -26.00
C SER A 307 -0.83 -9.91 -26.86
N GLY A 308 0.18 -10.04 -27.73
CA GLY A 308 0.36 -11.22 -28.56
C GLY A 308 0.69 -12.50 -27.79
N ASN A 309 1.32 -12.40 -26.61
CA ASN A 309 1.58 -13.55 -25.73
C ASN A 309 0.37 -13.87 -24.86
N LEU A 310 -0.41 -12.87 -24.47
CA LEU A 310 -1.64 -13.08 -23.70
C LEU A 310 -2.71 -13.85 -24.47
N THR A 311 -2.65 -13.86 -25.80
CA THR A 311 -3.57 -14.62 -26.66
C THR A 311 -3.03 -15.97 -27.13
N ARG A 312 -1.96 -16.47 -26.52
CA ARG A 312 -1.36 -17.78 -26.85
C ARG A 312 -1.44 -18.74 -25.68
N ALA A 313 -1.93 -19.95 -25.92
CA ALA A 313 -1.86 -21.02 -24.94
C ALA A 313 -0.42 -21.45 -24.67
N LEU A 314 -0.18 -22.19 -23.58
CA LEU A 314 1.12 -22.80 -23.33
C LEU A 314 1.48 -23.81 -24.43
N PRO A 315 2.78 -23.95 -24.76
CA PRO A 315 3.96 -23.41 -24.08
C PRO A 315 4.33 -21.96 -24.51
N ASN A 316 3.62 -21.36 -25.43
CA ASN A 316 3.95 -20.06 -26.03
C ASN A 316 3.22 -18.87 -25.37
N GLY A 317 2.60 -19.09 -24.21
CA GLY A 317 1.91 -18.08 -23.42
C GLY A 317 2.86 -17.10 -22.70
N PRO A 318 2.30 -16.18 -21.90
CA PRO A 318 3.08 -15.18 -21.20
C PRO A 318 3.98 -15.81 -20.13
N ALA A 319 5.07 -15.14 -19.81
CA ALA A 319 6.02 -15.61 -18.78
C ALA A 319 5.42 -15.65 -17.36
N CYS A 320 4.34 -14.92 -17.10
CA CYS A 320 3.58 -14.95 -15.84
C CYS A 320 2.53 -16.06 -15.78
N ALA A 321 2.41 -16.93 -16.81
CA ALA A 321 1.43 -18.00 -16.84
C ALA A 321 1.46 -18.84 -15.56
N ASN A 322 0.27 -19.05 -14.95
CA ASN A 322 0.04 -19.76 -13.69
C ASN A 322 0.71 -19.14 -12.44
N GLU A 323 1.35 -17.98 -12.55
CA GLU A 323 1.86 -17.25 -11.36
C GLU A 323 0.69 -16.82 -10.48
N VAL A 324 0.85 -16.98 -9.16
CA VAL A 324 -0.07 -16.44 -8.16
C VAL A 324 0.57 -15.22 -7.54
N VAL A 325 -0.07 -14.08 -7.72
CA VAL A 325 0.44 -12.79 -7.28
C VAL A 325 -0.49 -12.17 -6.23
N LEU A 326 0.10 -11.57 -5.19
CA LEU A 326 -0.63 -10.68 -4.30
C LEU A 326 -1.06 -9.43 -5.09
N ASP A 327 -2.32 -9.06 -4.97
CA ASP A 327 -2.89 -7.90 -5.65
C ASP A 327 -3.98 -7.23 -4.80
N THR A 328 -4.58 -6.17 -5.32
CA THR A 328 -5.75 -5.49 -4.78
C THR A 328 -7.00 -5.79 -5.61
N TRP A 329 -6.87 -5.89 -6.92
CA TRP A 329 -7.97 -6.13 -7.86
C TRP A 329 -7.64 -7.24 -8.85
N ALA A 330 -8.66 -8.01 -9.21
CA ALA A 330 -8.55 -9.03 -10.24
C ALA A 330 -9.81 -9.10 -11.08
N GLU A 331 -9.68 -9.51 -12.34
CA GLU A 331 -10.81 -9.61 -13.26
C GLU A 331 -11.83 -10.63 -12.76
N GLY A 332 -13.10 -10.25 -12.79
CA GLY A 332 -14.23 -11.08 -12.37
C GLY A 332 -14.41 -11.21 -10.86
N LEU A 333 -13.48 -10.75 -10.03
CA LEU A 333 -13.63 -10.74 -8.59
C LEU A 333 -14.38 -9.49 -8.13
N GLN A 334 -15.45 -9.67 -7.40
CA GLN A 334 -16.23 -8.60 -6.79
C GLN A 334 -16.02 -8.59 -5.28
N GLN A 335 -15.25 -7.64 -4.78
CA GLN A 335 -15.00 -7.44 -3.36
C GLN A 335 -16.11 -6.59 -2.71
N THR A 336 -16.63 -5.61 -3.44
CA THR A 336 -17.76 -4.75 -3.06
C THR A 336 -18.61 -4.45 -4.28
N GLU A 337 -19.76 -3.81 -4.10
CA GLU A 337 -20.58 -3.35 -5.21
C GLU A 337 -19.86 -2.34 -6.14
N LYS A 338 -18.77 -1.71 -5.68
CA LYS A 338 -17.99 -0.74 -6.46
C LYS A 338 -16.86 -1.38 -7.28
N THR A 339 -16.42 -2.59 -6.92
CA THR A 339 -15.23 -3.21 -7.53
C THR A 339 -15.36 -3.36 -9.03
N ALA A 340 -16.46 -3.95 -9.52
CA ALA A 340 -16.62 -4.26 -10.94
C ALA A 340 -16.68 -3.00 -11.81
N GLY A 341 -17.48 -2.00 -11.39
CA GLY A 341 -17.61 -0.74 -12.12
C GLY A 341 -16.30 0.06 -12.20
N PHE A 342 -15.55 0.10 -11.09
CA PHE A 342 -14.22 0.71 -11.07
C PHE A 342 -13.26 0.00 -12.02
N LEU A 343 -13.17 -1.33 -11.93
CA LEU A 343 -12.26 -2.11 -12.75
C LEU A 343 -12.55 -1.94 -14.24
N GLU A 344 -13.82 -1.97 -14.64
CA GLU A 344 -14.26 -1.74 -16.03
C GLU A 344 -13.86 -0.34 -16.50
N ALA A 345 -14.17 0.70 -15.74
CA ALA A 345 -13.84 2.08 -16.07
C ALA A 345 -12.32 2.30 -16.15
N PHE A 346 -11.58 1.75 -15.19
CA PHE A 346 -10.11 1.87 -15.15
C PHE A 346 -9.47 1.19 -16.37
N MET A 347 -9.90 -0.05 -16.68
CA MET A 347 -9.41 -0.78 -17.85
C MET A 347 -9.82 -0.10 -19.18
N ALA A 348 -10.98 0.51 -19.24
CA ALA A 348 -11.40 1.28 -20.42
C ALA A 348 -10.53 2.54 -20.62
N LEU A 349 -10.15 3.21 -19.53
CA LEU A 349 -9.29 4.39 -19.57
C LEU A 349 -7.84 4.06 -19.91
N THR A 350 -7.28 3.00 -19.33
CA THR A 350 -5.84 2.71 -19.36
C THR A 350 -5.45 1.55 -20.28
N GLY A 351 -6.37 0.65 -20.59
CA GLY A 351 -6.11 -0.64 -21.23
C GLY A 351 -5.45 -1.68 -20.30
N GLU A 352 -5.25 -1.32 -19.02
CA GLU A 352 -4.43 -2.07 -18.05
C GLU A 352 -5.22 -2.41 -16.78
N TYR A 353 -4.75 -3.41 -16.02
CA TYR A 353 -5.22 -3.66 -14.67
C TYR A 353 -4.72 -2.56 -13.71
N PRO A 354 -5.52 -2.17 -12.70
CA PRO A 354 -5.02 -1.23 -11.70
C PRO A 354 -3.96 -1.88 -10.81
N LEU A 355 -2.95 -1.08 -10.41
CA LEU A 355 -2.06 -1.37 -9.30
C LEU A 355 -2.61 -0.78 -8.00
N SER A 356 -2.04 -1.17 -6.86
CA SER A 356 -2.39 -0.59 -5.56
C SER A 356 -2.35 0.94 -5.54
N GLY A 357 -1.47 1.56 -6.35
CA GLY A 357 -1.43 3.02 -6.54
C GLY A 357 -2.74 3.62 -7.07
N ALA A 358 -3.56 2.87 -7.82
CA ALA A 358 -4.88 3.30 -8.25
C ALA A 358 -5.88 3.52 -7.09
N ALA A 359 -5.49 3.19 -5.85
CA ALA A 359 -6.22 3.55 -4.63
C ALA A 359 -6.40 5.08 -4.47
N THR A 360 -5.72 5.91 -5.27
CA THR A 360 -6.04 7.34 -5.43
C THR A 360 -7.50 7.58 -5.75
N TYR A 361 -8.16 6.68 -6.50
CA TYR A 361 -9.61 6.74 -6.74
C TYR A 361 -10.41 6.71 -5.43
N ASP A 362 -10.28 5.65 -4.64
CA ASP A 362 -11.00 5.48 -3.38
C ASP A 362 -10.63 6.57 -2.36
N THR A 363 -9.37 7.00 -2.37
CA THR A 363 -8.85 8.02 -1.46
C THR A 363 -9.44 9.39 -1.76
N LEU A 364 -9.55 9.78 -3.04
CA LEU A 364 -10.15 11.05 -3.44
C LEU A 364 -11.66 11.09 -3.13
N LEU A 365 -12.38 9.98 -3.34
CA LEU A 365 -13.77 9.85 -2.91
C LEU A 365 -13.92 9.96 -1.39
N GLY A 366 -12.97 9.39 -0.64
CA GLY A 366 -12.92 9.51 0.81
C GLY A 366 -12.65 10.94 1.28
N LEU A 367 -11.75 11.63 0.62
CA LEU A 367 -11.45 13.04 0.89
C LEU A 367 -12.68 13.92 0.63
N LYS A 368 -13.38 13.71 -0.50
CA LYS A 368 -14.66 14.36 -0.76
C LYS A 368 -15.64 14.18 0.39
N ALA A 369 -15.84 12.94 0.85
CA ALA A 369 -16.78 12.66 1.93
C ALA A 369 -16.38 13.36 3.24
N ALA A 370 -15.09 13.41 3.56
CA ALA A 370 -14.57 14.12 4.73
C ALA A 370 -14.84 15.63 4.63
N ILE A 371 -14.55 16.24 3.48
CA ILE A 371 -14.79 17.67 3.26
C ILE A 371 -16.28 17.99 3.40
N GLU A 372 -17.17 17.26 2.74
CA GLU A 372 -18.62 17.48 2.81
C GLU A 372 -19.18 17.35 4.23
N ALA A 373 -18.55 16.52 5.07
CA ALA A 373 -19.00 16.30 6.43
C ALA A 373 -18.61 17.43 7.41
N VAL A 374 -17.47 18.11 7.17
CA VAL A 374 -16.92 19.03 8.17
C VAL A 374 -16.70 20.45 7.65
N ALA A 375 -16.72 20.69 6.33
CA ALA A 375 -16.52 22.02 5.76
C ALA A 375 -17.80 22.87 5.83
N TRP A 376 -17.63 24.19 5.86
CA TRP A 376 -18.72 25.15 5.83
C TRP A 376 -18.43 26.25 4.82
N TYR A 377 -19.49 26.89 4.32
CA TYR A 377 -19.35 28.07 3.49
C TYR A 377 -19.30 29.33 4.36
N ASP A 378 -18.22 30.11 4.19
CA ASP A 378 -18.04 31.41 4.86
C ASP A 378 -18.47 32.51 3.89
N ALA A 379 -19.64 33.10 4.15
CA ALA A 379 -20.22 34.13 3.29
C ALA A 379 -19.40 35.43 3.29
N ASP A 380 -18.72 35.75 4.39
CA ASP A 380 -17.90 36.96 4.50
C ASP A 380 -16.61 36.82 3.66
N ARG A 381 -16.11 35.60 3.53
CA ARG A 381 -14.97 35.26 2.66
C ARG A 381 -15.39 34.96 1.21
N GLY A 382 -16.65 34.60 0.99
CA GLY A 382 -17.12 34.08 -0.29
C GLY A 382 -16.50 32.73 -0.67
N ALA A 383 -16.09 31.92 0.33
CA ALA A 383 -15.33 30.70 0.13
C ALA A 383 -15.78 29.58 1.08
N GLY A 384 -15.57 28.34 0.66
CA GLY A 384 -15.66 27.16 1.53
C GLY A 384 -14.46 27.09 2.47
N CYS A 385 -14.68 26.68 3.70
CA CYS A 385 -13.64 26.57 4.72
C CYS A 385 -13.71 25.25 5.45
N ALA A 386 -12.57 24.71 5.86
CA ALA A 386 -12.49 23.55 6.75
C ALA A 386 -11.27 23.64 7.67
N TRP A 387 -11.44 23.27 8.93
CA TRP A 387 -10.27 23.05 9.78
C TRP A 387 -9.62 21.72 9.42
N ALA A 388 -8.32 21.72 9.20
CA ALA A 388 -7.56 20.51 8.94
C ALA A 388 -7.76 19.46 10.06
N ASP A 389 -7.76 19.89 11.32
CA ASP A 389 -7.97 19.00 12.45
C ASP A 389 -9.37 18.33 12.46
N ASP A 390 -10.38 18.95 11.86
CA ASP A 390 -11.71 18.35 11.76
C ASP A 390 -11.76 17.28 10.65
N ILE A 391 -11.07 17.51 9.53
CA ILE A 391 -10.87 16.49 8.48
C ILE A 391 -10.07 15.31 9.04
N ILE A 392 -8.97 15.57 9.78
CA ILE A 392 -8.16 14.54 10.43
C ILE A 392 -9.02 13.70 11.39
N LYS A 393 -9.79 14.34 12.28
CA LYS A 393 -10.69 13.65 13.21
C LYS A 393 -11.76 12.83 12.49
N TRP A 394 -12.25 13.34 11.37
CA TRP A 394 -13.21 12.59 10.56
C TRP A 394 -12.62 11.29 10.03
N PHE A 395 -11.38 11.31 9.53
CA PHE A 395 -10.68 10.10 9.10
C PHE A 395 -10.37 9.16 10.27
N GLU A 396 -10.01 9.69 11.43
CA GLU A 396 -9.72 8.92 12.65
C GLU A 396 -10.97 8.33 13.32
N ASP A 397 -12.17 8.77 12.96
CA ASP A 397 -13.42 8.23 13.53
C ASP A 397 -13.85 6.96 12.78
N PRO A 398 -13.82 5.77 13.43
CA PRO A 398 -14.22 4.51 12.80
C PRO A 398 -15.69 4.47 12.36
N ALA A 399 -16.54 5.38 12.87
CA ALA A 399 -17.92 5.53 12.41
C ALA A 399 -18.03 6.03 10.97
N ASN A 400 -16.96 6.64 10.45
CA ASN A 400 -16.85 7.12 9.07
C ASN A 400 -16.25 6.07 8.13
N ALA A 401 -16.28 4.80 8.51
CA ALA A 401 -15.95 3.69 7.62
C ALA A 401 -16.81 3.74 6.34
N ARG A 402 -16.19 3.49 5.20
CA ARG A 402 -16.86 3.60 3.90
C ARG A 402 -16.54 2.43 2.98
N VAL A 403 -17.51 2.07 2.16
CA VAL A 403 -17.34 1.08 1.08
C VAL A 403 -16.48 1.69 -0.01
N THR A 404 -15.41 0.98 -0.36
CA THR A 404 -14.47 1.32 -1.44
C THR A 404 -14.47 0.23 -2.51
N THR A 405 -13.63 0.34 -3.50
CA THR A 405 -13.49 -0.67 -4.56
C THR A 405 -12.82 -1.96 -4.08
N ALA A 406 -12.06 -1.89 -2.99
CA ALA A 406 -11.23 -2.97 -2.47
C ALA A 406 -11.68 -3.51 -1.10
N GLY A 407 -12.78 -3.01 -0.56
CA GLY A 407 -13.29 -3.41 0.76
C GLY A 407 -13.93 -2.26 1.52
N VAL A 408 -13.97 -2.33 2.85
CA VAL A 408 -14.41 -1.24 3.72
C VAL A 408 -13.20 -0.51 4.29
N SER A 409 -13.04 0.75 3.92
CA SER A 409 -11.96 1.62 4.37
C SER A 409 -12.32 2.32 5.68
N ALA A 410 -11.46 2.18 6.66
CA ALA A 410 -11.42 2.98 7.88
C ALA A 410 -9.96 3.07 8.33
N TYR A 411 -9.61 4.11 9.06
CA TYR A 411 -8.28 4.20 9.68
C TYR A 411 -8.30 3.59 11.08
N TYR A 412 -7.16 3.08 11.53
CA TYR A 412 -7.02 2.62 12.91
C TYR A 412 -7.24 3.79 13.87
N PRO A 413 -8.23 3.70 14.77
CA PRO A 413 -8.57 4.78 15.68
C PRO A 413 -7.54 4.90 16.81
N ARG A 414 -7.49 6.09 17.43
CA ARG A 414 -6.75 6.27 18.69
C ARG A 414 -7.54 5.73 19.88
N PRO A 415 -6.87 5.28 20.96
CA PRO A 415 -7.51 5.09 22.25
C PRO A 415 -8.22 6.40 22.68
N GLY A 416 -9.43 6.26 23.19
CA GLY A 416 -10.25 7.41 23.56
C GLY A 416 -11.02 8.05 22.41
N THR A 417 -10.83 7.64 21.14
CA THR A 417 -11.69 8.04 20.02
C THR A 417 -13.14 7.67 20.33
N LYS A 418 -14.04 8.60 20.07
CA LYS A 418 -15.46 8.47 20.39
C LYS A 418 -16.28 8.68 19.12
N ALA A 419 -16.89 7.62 18.63
CA ALA A 419 -17.90 7.73 17.59
C ALA A 419 -19.18 8.38 18.11
N ALA A 420 -19.93 9.06 17.25
CA ALA A 420 -21.17 9.71 17.62
C ALA A 420 -22.16 8.73 18.30
N GLY A 421 -22.55 9.02 19.54
CA GLY A 421 -23.48 8.18 20.31
C GLY A 421 -22.89 6.87 20.88
N LYS A 422 -21.58 6.63 20.75
CA LYS A 422 -20.89 5.45 21.29
C LYS A 422 -19.96 5.82 22.43
N PRO A 423 -19.62 4.91 23.37
CA PRO A 423 -18.56 5.14 24.35
C PRO A 423 -17.20 5.30 23.66
N ALA A 424 -16.29 6.00 24.32
CA ALA A 424 -14.91 6.10 23.83
C ALA A 424 -14.24 4.72 23.76
N LEU A 425 -13.43 4.51 22.70
CA LEU A 425 -12.66 3.28 22.53
C LEU A 425 -11.61 3.15 23.64
N THR A 426 -11.56 1.99 24.25
CA THR A 426 -10.50 1.60 25.17
C THR A 426 -9.27 1.14 24.39
N GLU A 427 -8.11 1.17 25.03
CA GLU A 427 -6.86 0.62 24.46
C GLU A 427 -7.01 -0.84 24.03
N ALA A 428 -7.70 -1.68 24.83
CA ALA A 428 -7.96 -3.07 24.50
C ALA A 428 -8.82 -3.21 23.22
N GLN A 429 -9.79 -2.34 23.01
CA GLN A 429 -10.63 -2.35 21.81
C GLN A 429 -9.85 -1.89 20.56
N VAL A 430 -8.99 -0.89 20.68
CA VAL A 430 -8.11 -0.49 19.60
C VAL A 430 -7.15 -1.62 19.25
N ASN A 431 -6.51 -2.24 20.25
CA ASN A 431 -5.61 -3.37 20.03
C ASN A 431 -6.33 -4.55 19.38
N SER A 432 -7.60 -4.84 19.72
CA SER A 432 -8.35 -5.91 19.09
C SER A 432 -8.62 -5.67 17.59
N LEU A 433 -8.69 -4.42 17.14
CA LEU A 433 -8.79 -4.09 15.71
C LEU A 433 -7.50 -4.43 14.96
N TYR A 434 -6.34 -4.24 15.59
CA TYR A 434 -5.06 -4.66 15.03
C TYR A 434 -4.92 -6.19 15.01
N ASP A 435 -5.42 -6.88 16.04
CA ASP A 435 -5.33 -8.34 16.17
C ASP A 435 -6.22 -9.11 15.18
N LEU A 436 -7.25 -8.48 14.61
CA LEU A 436 -8.15 -9.12 13.64
C LEU A 436 -7.45 -9.57 12.36
N GLY A 437 -6.33 -8.96 12.02
CA GLY A 437 -5.47 -9.39 10.91
C GLY A 437 -4.46 -10.47 11.29
N SER A 438 -4.24 -10.70 12.58
CA SER A 438 -3.18 -11.57 13.07
C SER A 438 -3.71 -12.96 13.43
N TYR A 439 -3.21 -13.98 12.75
CA TYR A 439 -3.13 -15.32 13.35
C TYR A 439 -2.09 -15.25 14.48
N ASN A 440 -2.47 -15.05 15.74
CA ASN A 440 -1.69 -15.24 16.97
C ASN A 440 -0.15 -15.13 16.87
N TYR A 441 0.38 -14.20 16.06
CA TYR A 441 1.81 -13.98 15.93
C TYR A 441 2.19 -12.63 16.52
N THR A 442 2.97 -12.67 17.60
CA THR A 442 3.66 -11.51 18.13
C THR A 442 4.83 -11.19 17.19
N TYR A 443 4.74 -10.11 16.44
CA TYR A 443 5.84 -9.63 15.62
C TYR A 443 6.73 -8.71 16.44
N THR A 444 8.00 -9.07 16.56
CA THR A 444 9.04 -8.21 17.11
C THR A 444 9.86 -7.64 15.96
N TYR A 445 9.68 -6.36 15.64
CA TYR A 445 10.54 -5.65 14.72
C TYR A 445 11.74 -5.09 15.49
N ASP A 446 12.95 -5.45 15.02
CA ASP A 446 14.24 -4.89 15.44
C ASP A 446 14.47 -4.79 16.95
N ALA A 447 14.67 -5.93 17.63
CA ALA A 447 15.19 -6.04 19.00
C ALA A 447 14.61 -5.09 20.08
N LYS A 448 13.65 -4.27 19.73
CA LYS A 448 12.78 -3.54 20.65
C LYS A 448 11.45 -4.25 20.63
N ASP A 449 10.94 -4.63 21.79
CA ASP A 449 9.62 -5.22 21.97
C ASP A 449 8.56 -4.31 21.32
N TRP A 450 8.30 -4.54 20.04
CA TRP A 450 7.24 -3.89 19.32
C TRP A 450 5.94 -4.62 19.63
N THR A 451 5.30 -4.21 20.67
CA THR A 451 3.85 -4.37 20.78
C THR A 451 3.24 -3.40 19.79
N MET A 452 2.33 -3.85 18.92
CA MET A 452 1.54 -3.00 18.04
C MET A 452 1.09 -1.77 18.83
N PRO A 453 1.39 -0.56 18.38
CA PRO A 453 1.13 0.62 19.18
C PRO A 453 -0.38 0.78 19.36
N ALA A 454 -0.78 1.01 20.60
CA ALA A 454 -2.15 1.38 20.98
C ALA A 454 -2.53 2.80 20.48
N HIS A 455 -1.97 3.23 19.36
CA HIS A 455 -2.13 4.59 18.83
C HIS A 455 -2.49 4.54 17.37
N THR A 456 -3.20 5.55 16.88
CA THR A 456 -3.46 5.66 15.44
C THR A 456 -2.14 5.79 14.70
N THR A 457 -2.00 4.96 13.69
CA THR A 457 -0.88 4.99 12.76
C THR A 457 -1.25 5.75 11.48
N HIS A 458 -2.50 6.23 11.38
CA HIS A 458 -3.10 6.70 10.13
C HIS A 458 -2.99 5.65 9.00
N ASP A 459 -2.94 4.37 9.38
CA ASP A 459 -3.00 3.25 8.48
C ASP A 459 -4.43 2.72 8.35
N LEU A 460 -4.73 2.12 7.20
CA LEU A 460 -6.04 1.56 6.94
C LEU A 460 -6.23 0.24 7.70
N VAL A 461 -7.41 0.04 8.26
CA VAL A 461 -7.77 -1.21 8.96
C VAL A 461 -7.75 -2.36 7.97
N TYR A 462 -6.90 -3.33 8.23
CA TYR A 462 -6.72 -4.53 7.43
C TYR A 462 -7.47 -5.71 8.04
N GLY A 463 -8.05 -6.56 7.23
CA GLY A 463 -8.63 -7.84 7.66
C GLY A 463 -9.97 -8.18 7.01
N PRO A 464 -10.61 -9.26 7.47
CA PRO A 464 -11.92 -9.68 6.97
C PRO A 464 -12.98 -8.58 7.12
N GLY A 465 -13.77 -8.36 6.07
CA GLY A 465 -14.78 -7.30 6.02
C GLY A 465 -14.23 -5.88 5.98
N ARG A 466 -12.92 -5.74 5.85
CA ARG A 466 -12.16 -4.49 5.70
C ARG A 466 -11.35 -4.52 4.42
N LEU A 467 -10.27 -3.76 4.35
CA LEU A 467 -9.31 -3.86 3.26
C LEU A 467 -8.46 -5.11 3.43
N SER A 468 -8.18 -5.79 2.32
CA SER A 468 -7.26 -6.92 2.30
C SER A 468 -6.61 -7.04 0.92
N GLY A 469 -5.41 -7.62 0.87
CA GLY A 469 -4.86 -8.09 -0.39
C GLY A 469 -5.62 -9.35 -0.85
N ILE A 470 -5.57 -9.62 -2.14
CA ILE A 470 -6.10 -10.83 -2.76
C ILE A 470 -4.98 -11.64 -3.40
N GLY A 471 -5.15 -12.95 -3.49
CA GLY A 471 -4.37 -13.80 -4.38
C GLY A 471 -5.01 -13.81 -5.76
N ALA A 472 -4.30 -13.32 -6.75
CA ALA A 472 -4.71 -13.39 -8.14
C ALA A 472 -3.80 -14.35 -8.90
N GLN A 473 -4.34 -15.10 -9.86
CA GLN A 473 -3.59 -16.03 -10.69
C GLN A 473 -3.79 -15.71 -12.16
N TRP A 474 -2.72 -15.78 -12.93
CA TRP A 474 -2.79 -15.76 -14.37
C TRP A 474 -3.29 -17.11 -14.87
N GLN A 475 -4.52 -17.14 -15.38
CA GLN A 475 -5.17 -18.35 -15.91
C GLN A 475 -5.57 -18.16 -17.38
N TRP A 476 -5.54 -19.26 -18.13
CA TRP A 476 -6.08 -19.28 -19.48
C TRP A 476 -7.60 -19.31 -19.44
N ASP A 477 -8.23 -18.37 -20.13
CA ASP A 477 -9.68 -18.31 -20.31
C ASP A 477 -10.01 -18.89 -21.70
N GLU A 478 -10.59 -20.08 -21.72
CA GLU A 478 -10.93 -20.79 -22.97
C GLU A 478 -11.96 -20.04 -23.82
N ASP A 479 -12.94 -19.39 -23.16
CA ASP A 479 -14.00 -18.67 -23.84
C ASP A 479 -13.48 -17.38 -24.48
N ALA A 480 -12.58 -16.70 -23.82
CA ALA A 480 -11.96 -15.48 -24.33
C ALA A 480 -10.72 -15.74 -25.21
N GLY A 481 -10.16 -16.95 -25.18
CA GLY A 481 -8.93 -17.29 -25.89
C GLY A 481 -7.72 -16.46 -25.46
N GLN A 482 -7.63 -16.15 -24.17
CA GLN A 482 -6.55 -15.33 -23.63
C GLN A 482 -6.28 -15.60 -22.15
N TRP A 483 -5.06 -15.23 -21.71
CA TRP A 483 -4.71 -15.21 -20.31
C TRP A 483 -5.33 -14.01 -19.60
N LYS A 484 -5.89 -14.28 -18.42
CA LYS A 484 -6.48 -13.26 -17.53
C LYS A 484 -5.92 -13.40 -16.13
N LYS A 485 -5.77 -12.29 -15.44
CA LYS A 485 -5.46 -12.23 -14.02
C LYS A 485 -6.78 -12.30 -13.24
N VAL A 486 -7.08 -13.46 -12.68
CA VAL A 486 -8.34 -13.75 -11.97
C VAL A 486 -8.11 -13.94 -10.48
N GLY A 487 -9.06 -13.55 -9.64
CA GLY A 487 -8.99 -13.77 -8.20
C GLY A 487 -9.15 -15.25 -7.85
N VAL A 488 -8.23 -15.79 -7.06
CA VAL A 488 -8.25 -17.19 -6.59
C VAL A 488 -8.27 -17.32 -5.08
N TRP A 489 -8.04 -16.23 -4.37
CA TRP A 489 -8.07 -16.16 -2.91
C TRP A 489 -8.44 -14.73 -2.44
N PRO A 490 -9.21 -14.56 -1.37
CA PRO A 490 -9.87 -15.59 -0.56
C PRO A 490 -11.09 -16.18 -1.27
N VAL A 491 -11.43 -17.41 -0.92
CA VAL A 491 -12.64 -18.07 -1.43
C VAL A 491 -13.87 -17.56 -0.67
N TYR A 492 -13.71 -17.34 0.64
CA TYR A 492 -14.75 -16.84 1.53
C TYR A 492 -14.14 -16.43 2.88
N PHE A 493 -14.57 -15.29 3.43
CA PHE A 493 -14.37 -14.98 4.84
C PHE A 493 -15.71 -15.26 5.55
N GLY A 494 -15.75 -16.29 6.40
CA GLY A 494 -16.96 -16.74 7.05
C GLY A 494 -17.58 -15.72 8.00
N ASP A 495 -18.85 -15.89 8.27
CA ASP A 495 -19.69 -15.03 9.11
C ASP A 495 -19.17 -14.86 10.56
N GLU A 496 -18.37 -15.80 11.04
CA GLU A 496 -17.85 -15.84 12.42
C GLU A 496 -16.99 -14.64 12.81
N TYR A 497 -16.35 -13.97 11.83
CA TYR A 497 -15.54 -12.77 12.08
C TYR A 497 -16.35 -11.48 12.12
N ASN A 498 -17.58 -11.50 11.61
CA ASN A 498 -18.37 -10.30 11.36
C ASN A 498 -19.27 -9.89 12.53
N GLU A 499 -19.78 -10.82 13.34
CA GLU A 499 -20.73 -10.50 14.40
C GLU A 499 -20.15 -9.56 15.48
N ALA A 500 -18.91 -9.78 15.91
CA ALA A 500 -18.30 -8.98 16.98
C ALA A 500 -17.96 -7.54 16.57
N LEU A 501 -17.73 -7.28 15.26
CA LEU A 501 -17.33 -5.97 14.74
C LEU A 501 -18.48 -5.23 14.07
N THR A 502 -19.46 -5.94 13.49
CA THR A 502 -20.60 -5.37 12.79
C THR A 502 -21.45 -4.50 13.71
N ASP A 503 -21.67 -4.94 14.95
CA ASP A 503 -22.48 -4.22 15.92
C ASP A 503 -21.83 -2.96 16.47
N GLN A 504 -20.51 -2.84 16.42
CA GLN A 504 -19.78 -1.75 17.06
C GLN A 504 -19.25 -0.71 16.08
N TYR A 505 -18.85 -1.10 14.86
CA TYR A 505 -18.15 -0.23 13.90
C TYR A 505 -18.66 -0.35 12.46
N GLY A 506 -19.81 -0.98 12.22
CA GLY A 506 -20.39 -1.08 10.88
C GLY A 506 -19.54 -1.88 9.90
N CYS A 507 -18.98 -3.01 10.32
CA CYS A 507 -18.34 -3.94 9.40
C CYS A 507 -19.39 -4.60 8.51
N TRP A 508 -19.08 -4.70 7.23
CA TRP A 508 -20.01 -5.23 6.24
C TRP A 508 -19.60 -6.66 5.89
N ASN A 509 -20.59 -7.54 5.75
CA ASN A 509 -20.40 -8.88 5.22
C ASN A 509 -20.16 -8.77 3.71
N PHE A 510 -18.90 -8.84 3.26
CA PHE A 510 -18.62 -9.02 1.86
C PHE A 510 -18.26 -10.47 1.56
N ALA A 511 -19.11 -11.14 0.79
CA ALA A 511 -18.72 -12.34 0.10
C ALA A 511 -17.87 -11.91 -1.11
N TYR A 512 -16.66 -12.43 -1.22
CA TYR A 512 -15.87 -12.28 -2.44
C TYR A 512 -16.52 -13.13 -3.53
N ASN A 513 -17.32 -12.48 -4.38
CA ASN A 513 -17.97 -13.16 -5.50
C ASN A 513 -17.02 -13.23 -6.68
N GLY A 514 -17.07 -14.33 -7.43
CA GLY A 514 -16.30 -14.50 -8.66
C GLY A 514 -14.91 -15.07 -8.47
N THR A 515 -14.53 -15.53 -7.27
CA THR A 515 -13.28 -16.28 -7.06
C THR A 515 -13.25 -17.53 -7.93
N LYS A 516 -12.17 -17.69 -8.71
CA LYS A 516 -11.94 -18.88 -9.54
C LYS A 516 -11.16 -19.94 -8.77
N SER A 517 -11.31 -21.19 -9.19
CA SER A 517 -10.49 -22.27 -8.66
C SER A 517 -9.01 -22.04 -8.94
N LEU A 518 -8.18 -22.29 -7.94
CA LEU A 518 -6.73 -22.25 -8.08
C LEU A 518 -6.27 -23.40 -8.99
N VAL A 519 -5.39 -23.10 -9.94
CA VAL A 519 -4.82 -24.06 -10.89
C VAL A 519 -3.38 -24.36 -10.49
N ILE A 520 -3.07 -25.65 -10.28
CA ILE A 520 -1.70 -26.14 -10.13
C ILE A 520 -1.28 -26.78 -11.45
N PRO A 521 -0.20 -26.33 -12.09
CA PRO A 521 0.28 -26.92 -13.34
C PRO A 521 0.65 -28.41 -13.18
N GLU A 522 0.26 -29.24 -14.13
CA GLU A 522 0.50 -30.70 -14.09
C GLU A 522 1.99 -31.06 -13.95
N ASN A 523 2.87 -30.32 -14.61
CA ASN A 523 4.31 -30.54 -14.50
C ASN A 523 4.83 -30.33 -13.06
N VAL A 524 4.26 -29.38 -12.29
CA VAL A 524 4.59 -29.18 -10.86
C VAL A 524 4.11 -30.38 -10.05
N ILE A 525 2.85 -30.82 -10.28
CA ILE A 525 2.26 -31.97 -9.57
C ILE A 525 3.08 -33.23 -9.82
N HIS A 526 3.31 -33.58 -11.09
CA HIS A 526 4.01 -34.80 -11.46
C HIS A 526 5.47 -34.84 -11.05
N HIS A 527 6.15 -33.66 -11.06
CA HIS A 527 7.55 -33.56 -10.67
C HIS A 527 7.75 -33.79 -9.16
N HIS A 528 6.86 -33.26 -8.34
CA HIS A 528 6.99 -33.29 -6.88
C HIS A 528 6.16 -34.40 -6.20
N LYS A 529 5.38 -35.14 -6.94
CA LYS A 529 4.62 -36.27 -6.40
C LYS A 529 5.58 -37.36 -5.94
N PRO A 530 5.54 -37.83 -4.66
CA PRO A 530 6.40 -38.84 -4.11
C PRO A 530 6.31 -40.18 -4.82
#